data_56e47e913a8b555dceaac13deca96ca0
#
_entry.id   56e47e913a8b555dceaac13deca96ca0
#
_cell.length_a   1.000
_cell.length_b   1.000
_cell.length_c   1.000
_cell.angle_alpha   90.00
_cell.angle_beta   90.00
_cell.angle_gamma   90.00
#
_symmetry.space_group_name_H-M   'P 1'
#
loop_
_entity.id
_entity.type
_entity.pdbx_description
1 polymer ?
#
loop_
_entity_poly.entity_id
_entity_poly.type
_entity_poly.pdbx_seq_one_letter_code
_entity_poly.pdbx_strand_id
1 'polypeptide(L)'
;MYMKRYISFLGLAAILSGCASSGSSNGGELIGVGGMAWGEPTPYGMVLVKRGSFEMGHNESDSLWGTRPNARSISVDAFWMDDTEITNSEYKQFVYWVRDSIIRERLADPAYGGNETFKIEEDRMGNPVTPHLNWAKAIPWRNPTEDEARAIESVYRIDPISGKKVLDVTQLNYRYDVYNHTEAAKRRNRMDPALSLIHI
;
A
#
# COMPACT_ATOMS: atom_id res chain seq x y z
N MET A 1 61.26 45.69 5.93
CA MET A 1 61.44 44.29 6.41
C MET A 1 60.14 43.67 7.01
N TYR A 2 59.13 44.46 7.31
CA TYR A 2 57.90 44.00 7.89
C TYR A 2 56.88 43.46 6.86
N MET A 3 56.85 43.93 5.65
CA MET A 3 55.87 43.57 4.62
C MET A 3 56.00 42.13 4.15
N LYS A 4 57.17 41.52 4.14
CA LYS A 4 57.38 40.10 3.78
C LYS A 4 56.78 39.12 4.84
N ARG A 5 56.70 39.52 6.09
CA ARG A 5 56.17 38.71 7.17
C ARG A 5 54.58 38.59 7.13
N TYR A 6 53.93 39.66 6.70
CA TYR A 6 52.48 39.66 6.55
C TYR A 6 51.99 38.82 5.38
N ILE A 7 52.79 38.78 4.28
CA ILE A 7 52.46 37.96 3.11
C ILE A 7 52.54 36.45 3.44
N SER A 8 53.54 36.06 4.25
CA SER A 8 53.64 34.66 4.72
C SER A 8 52.53 34.27 5.66
N PHE A 9 52.02 35.16 6.51
CA PHE A 9 50.90 34.90 7.39
C PHE A 9 49.56 34.83 6.63
N LEU A 10 49.39 35.66 5.61
CA LEU A 10 48.20 35.60 4.74
C LEU A 10 48.17 34.32 3.92
N GLY A 11 49.28 33.84 3.43
CA GLY A 11 49.41 32.59 2.70
C GLY A 11 49.09 31.36 3.57
N LEU A 12 49.51 31.37 4.84
CA LEU A 12 49.24 30.30 5.78
C LEU A 12 47.75 30.25 6.23
N ALA A 13 47.12 31.42 6.37
CA ALA A 13 45.68 31.52 6.68
C ALA A 13 44.79 31.03 5.53
N ALA A 14 45.18 31.25 4.28
CA ALA A 14 44.46 30.77 3.09
C ALA A 14 44.50 29.24 2.93
N ILE A 15 45.57 28.59 3.40
CA ILE A 15 45.70 27.12 3.34
C ILE A 15 44.82 26.43 4.42
N LEU A 16 44.60 27.11 5.54
CA LEU A 16 43.78 26.56 6.64
C LEU A 16 42.26 26.74 6.42
N SER A 17 41.82 27.61 5.52
CA SER A 17 40.41 27.81 5.20
C SER A 17 39.82 26.78 4.20
N GLY A 18 40.67 25.96 3.59
CA GLY A 18 40.28 24.99 2.58
C GLY A 18 39.61 23.71 3.12
N CYS A 19 39.59 23.48 4.44
CA CYS A 19 39.06 22.26 5.04
C CYS A 19 37.69 22.42 5.74
N ALA A 20 37.05 23.58 5.61
CA ALA A 20 35.70 23.79 6.18
C ALA A 20 34.61 23.76 5.11
N SER A 21 34.74 22.87 4.12
CA SER A 21 33.53 22.40 3.44
C SER A 21 32.81 21.49 4.43
N SER A 22 31.78 22.01 5.06
CA SER A 22 30.82 21.21 5.76
C SER A 22 30.32 20.10 4.81
N GLY A 23 31.01 18.98 4.87
CA GLY A 23 30.56 17.79 4.17
C GLY A 23 29.17 17.47 4.67
N SER A 24 28.18 17.73 3.85
CA SER A 24 26.93 16.99 3.91
C SER A 24 27.34 15.53 3.98
N SER A 25 27.16 14.91 5.15
CA SER A 25 27.47 13.50 5.33
C SER A 25 26.43 12.71 4.53
N ASN A 26 26.73 12.42 3.29
CA ASN A 26 25.89 11.63 2.40
C ASN A 26 25.92 10.14 2.77
N GLY A 27 26.28 9.78 4.01
CA GLY A 27 26.18 8.41 4.50
C GLY A 27 26.80 7.32 3.61
N GLY A 28 27.80 7.69 2.76
CA GLY A 28 28.39 6.74 1.81
C GLY A 28 27.67 6.60 0.48
N GLU A 29 26.71 7.45 0.17
CA GLU A 29 26.05 7.52 -1.13
C GLU A 29 26.98 8.12 -2.21
N LEU A 30 26.70 7.74 -3.47
CA LEU A 30 27.45 8.20 -4.63
C LEU A 30 27.49 9.73 -4.71
N ILE A 31 28.69 10.29 -4.91
CA ILE A 31 28.90 11.70 -5.07
C ILE A 31 28.07 12.21 -6.26
N GLY A 32 27.18 13.17 -6.01
CA GLY A 32 26.33 13.78 -7.03
C GLY A 32 24.83 13.62 -6.82
N VAL A 33 24.42 12.76 -5.92
CA VAL A 33 23.01 12.69 -5.48
C VAL A 33 22.91 13.46 -4.18
N GLY A 34 22.30 14.64 -4.20
CA GLY A 34 21.98 15.37 -2.98
C GLY A 34 21.08 14.46 -2.12
N GLY A 35 21.61 14.01 -0.96
CA GLY A 35 20.85 13.21 -0.01
C GLY A 35 19.66 13.99 0.52
N MET A 36 18.56 13.99 -0.21
CA MET A 36 17.29 14.33 0.40
C MET A 36 16.93 13.18 1.35
N ALA A 37 16.81 13.50 2.64
CA ALA A 37 16.23 12.55 3.59
C ALA A 37 14.86 12.15 3.04
N TRP A 38 14.77 10.92 2.53
CA TRP A 38 13.49 10.40 2.09
C TRP A 38 12.58 10.24 3.32
N GLY A 39 11.46 10.93 3.30
CA GLY A 39 10.42 10.77 4.29
C GLY A 39 9.18 10.21 3.60
N GLU A 40 8.60 9.19 4.17
CA GLU A 40 7.33 8.69 3.70
C GLU A 40 6.25 9.78 3.87
N PRO A 41 5.55 10.18 2.79
CA PRO A 41 4.49 11.17 2.92
C PRO A 41 3.38 10.60 3.80
N THR A 42 2.89 11.41 4.74
CA THR A 42 1.76 11.02 5.59
C THR A 42 0.54 10.70 4.73
N PRO A 43 0.00 9.47 4.78
CA PRO A 43 -1.22 9.12 4.08
C PRO A 43 -2.38 10.00 4.56
N TYR A 44 -3.29 10.34 3.65
CA TYR A 44 -4.43 11.19 3.99
C TYR A 44 -5.32 10.53 5.04
N GLY A 45 -5.67 11.26 6.10
CA GLY A 45 -6.54 10.78 7.18
C GLY A 45 -5.88 9.76 8.11
N MET A 46 -4.54 9.62 8.08
CA MET A 46 -3.81 8.69 8.94
C MET A 46 -2.83 9.41 9.85
N VAL A 47 -2.58 8.82 11.00
CA VAL A 47 -1.55 9.23 11.97
C VAL A 47 -0.51 8.14 12.13
N LEU A 48 0.75 8.54 12.27
CA LEU A 48 1.83 7.60 12.54
C LEU A 48 1.84 7.19 14.02
N VAL A 49 1.52 5.94 14.28
CA VAL A 49 1.74 5.32 15.59
C VAL A 49 3.19 4.86 15.65
N LYS A 50 3.97 5.50 16.52
CA LYS A 50 5.38 5.16 16.70
C LYS A 50 5.54 3.79 17.34
N ARG A 51 6.65 3.11 17.01
CA ARG A 51 7.04 1.86 17.68
C ARG A 51 7.01 2.00 19.20
N GLY A 52 6.40 1.01 19.86
CA GLY A 52 6.29 1.00 21.32
C GLY A 52 5.96 -0.38 21.85
N SER A 53 5.87 -0.47 23.18
CA SER A 53 5.37 -1.66 23.86
C SER A 53 4.31 -1.25 24.89
N PHE A 54 3.34 -2.12 25.08
CA PHE A 54 2.26 -1.93 26.05
C PHE A 54 1.88 -3.26 26.68
N GLU A 55 1.23 -3.19 27.82
CA GLU A 55 0.66 -4.37 28.46
C GLU A 55 -0.80 -4.55 28.02
N MET A 56 -1.09 -5.70 27.40
CA MET A 56 -2.42 -6.09 26.97
C MET A 56 -3.00 -7.11 27.95
N GLY A 57 -4.18 -6.82 28.47
CA GLY A 57 -4.90 -7.66 29.41
C GLY A 57 -5.28 -6.91 30.69
N HIS A 58 -5.99 -7.57 31.58
CA HIS A 58 -6.41 -7.00 32.84
C HIS A 58 -5.31 -7.15 33.88
N ASN A 59 -4.90 -6.05 34.51
CA ASN A 59 -3.98 -6.03 35.63
C ASN A 59 -4.69 -6.27 36.98
N GLU A 60 -6.01 -6.06 37.00
CA GLU A 60 -6.79 -6.19 38.23
C GLU A 60 -7.63 -7.47 38.24
N SER A 61 -7.85 -8.00 39.45
CA SER A 61 -8.68 -9.16 39.66
C SER A 61 -10.15 -8.78 39.55
N ASP A 62 -10.69 -8.79 38.36
CA ASP A 62 -12.14 -8.75 38.18
C ASP A 62 -12.72 -10.12 38.49
N SER A 63 -13.31 -10.24 39.69
CA SER A 63 -13.85 -11.48 40.20
C SER A 63 -15.15 -11.94 39.53
N LEU A 64 -15.75 -11.08 38.66
CA LEU A 64 -17.01 -11.36 38.00
C LEU A 64 -16.87 -12.25 36.76
N TRP A 65 -15.70 -12.35 36.15
CA TRP A 65 -15.47 -13.09 34.91
C TRP A 65 -14.64 -14.37 35.04
N GLY A 66 -14.39 -14.87 36.25
CA GLY A 66 -13.93 -16.24 36.57
C GLY A 66 -12.57 -16.69 36.05
N THR A 67 -12.06 -16.19 34.95
CA THR A 67 -10.74 -16.51 34.38
C THR A 67 -9.95 -15.24 34.15
N ARG A 68 -8.78 -15.16 34.78
CA ARG A 68 -7.86 -14.02 34.63
C ARG A 68 -6.95 -14.24 33.44
N PRO A 69 -7.10 -13.54 32.32
CA PRO A 69 -6.06 -13.51 31.32
C PRO A 69 -4.88 -12.72 31.92
N ASN A 70 -3.72 -13.38 32.01
CA ASN A 70 -2.50 -12.71 32.44
C ASN A 70 -2.17 -11.55 31.49
N ALA A 71 -1.83 -10.39 32.03
CA ALA A 71 -1.31 -9.30 31.24
C ALA A 71 -0.06 -9.76 30.47
N ARG A 72 0.02 -9.40 29.20
CA ARG A 72 1.15 -9.72 28.33
C ARG A 72 1.75 -8.43 27.80
N SER A 73 3.06 -8.30 27.89
CA SER A 73 3.78 -7.21 27.23
C SER A 73 3.87 -7.51 25.72
N ILE A 74 3.35 -6.62 24.90
CA ILE A 74 3.35 -6.72 23.45
C ILE A 74 4.14 -5.54 22.89
N SER A 75 5.08 -5.85 22.00
CA SER A 75 5.80 -4.84 21.22
C SER A 75 5.20 -4.74 19.83
N VAL A 76 4.92 -3.52 19.41
CA VAL A 76 4.33 -3.21 18.10
C VAL A 76 5.31 -2.31 17.34
N ASP A 77 5.57 -2.63 16.08
CA ASP A 77 6.35 -1.76 15.20
C ASP A 77 5.53 -0.53 14.78
N ALA A 78 6.20 0.52 14.29
CA ALA A 78 5.53 1.72 13.81
C ALA A 78 4.60 1.39 12.63
N PHE A 79 3.41 1.98 12.63
CA PHE A 79 2.41 1.79 11.58
C PHE A 79 1.54 3.04 11.41
N TRP A 80 0.90 3.15 10.26
CA TRP A 80 -0.12 4.15 10.01
C TRP A 80 -1.48 3.64 10.44
N MET A 81 -2.24 4.49 11.10
CA MET A 81 -3.59 4.19 11.56
C MET A 81 -4.51 5.34 11.18
N ASP A 82 -5.73 5.03 10.76
CA ASP A 82 -6.75 6.04 10.51
C ASP A 82 -7.00 6.86 11.79
N ASP A 83 -7.12 8.17 11.67
CA ASP A 83 -7.36 9.08 12.79
C ASP A 83 -8.83 9.10 13.24
N THR A 84 -9.72 8.57 12.41
CA THR A 84 -11.16 8.46 12.67
C THR A 84 -11.67 7.05 12.36
N GLU A 85 -12.77 6.66 12.99
CA GLU A 85 -13.47 5.44 12.65
C GLU A 85 -14.13 5.54 11.26
N ILE A 86 -14.08 4.43 10.50
CA ILE A 86 -14.72 4.35 9.19
C ILE A 86 -16.24 4.34 9.37
N THR A 87 -16.92 5.26 8.70
CA THR A 87 -18.38 5.34 8.70
C THR A 87 -19.01 4.25 7.81
N ASN A 88 -20.28 3.90 8.08
CA ASN A 88 -21.03 2.98 7.23
C ASN A 88 -21.13 3.46 5.76
N SER A 89 -21.09 4.77 5.53
CA SER A 89 -21.11 5.34 4.18
C SER A 89 -19.82 5.06 3.43
N GLU A 90 -18.68 5.22 4.07
CA GLU A 90 -17.36 4.94 3.50
C GLU A 90 -17.18 3.44 3.26
N TYR A 91 -17.58 2.62 4.23
CA TYR A 91 -17.55 1.17 4.06
C TYR A 91 -18.42 0.69 2.88
N LYS A 92 -19.60 1.29 2.67
CA LYS A 92 -20.41 0.99 1.49
C LYS A 92 -19.74 1.32 0.18
N GLN A 93 -18.94 2.39 0.11
CA GLN A 93 -18.17 2.72 -1.10
C GLN A 93 -17.18 1.61 -1.41
N PHE A 94 -16.46 1.11 -0.41
CA PHE A 94 -15.58 -0.04 -0.57
C PHE A 94 -16.33 -1.29 -1.05
N VAL A 95 -17.45 -1.63 -0.42
CA VAL A 95 -18.28 -2.78 -0.82
C VAL A 95 -18.75 -2.67 -2.27
N TYR A 96 -19.17 -1.48 -2.70
CA TYR A 96 -19.57 -1.26 -4.09
C TYR A 96 -18.39 -1.33 -5.05
N TRP A 97 -17.23 -0.86 -4.64
CA TRP A 97 -16.03 -0.99 -5.44
C TRP A 97 -15.64 -2.47 -5.63
N VAL A 98 -15.69 -3.29 -4.56
CA VAL A 98 -15.45 -4.73 -4.65
C VAL A 98 -16.49 -5.41 -5.56
N ARG A 99 -17.77 -5.09 -5.39
CA ARG A 99 -18.85 -5.56 -6.28
C ARG A 99 -18.55 -5.23 -7.74
N ASP A 100 -18.21 -3.99 -8.02
CA ASP A 100 -17.98 -3.51 -9.38
C ASP A 100 -16.71 -4.09 -9.99
N SER A 101 -15.69 -4.44 -9.18
CA SER A 101 -14.53 -5.18 -9.66
C SER A 101 -14.88 -6.60 -10.06
N ILE A 102 -15.64 -7.31 -9.24
CA ILE A 102 -16.10 -8.68 -9.54
C ILE A 102 -16.98 -8.70 -10.80
N ILE A 103 -17.89 -7.74 -10.94
CA ILE A 103 -18.72 -7.63 -12.15
C ILE A 103 -17.86 -7.42 -13.39
N ARG A 104 -16.86 -6.52 -13.34
CA ARG A 104 -15.96 -6.28 -14.48
C ARG A 104 -15.13 -7.52 -14.82
N GLU A 105 -14.67 -8.24 -13.83
CA GLU A 105 -13.95 -9.49 -14.02
C GLU A 105 -14.82 -10.53 -14.74
N ARG A 106 -16.10 -10.66 -14.34
CA ARG A 106 -17.06 -11.55 -15.00
C ARG A 106 -17.45 -11.10 -16.39
N LEU A 107 -17.62 -9.78 -16.62
CA LEU A 107 -17.90 -9.24 -17.94
C LEU A 107 -16.76 -9.51 -18.93
N ALA A 108 -15.53 -9.59 -18.46
CA ALA A 108 -14.36 -9.95 -19.26
C ALA A 108 -14.20 -11.46 -19.44
N ASP A 109 -14.89 -12.27 -18.64
CA ASP A 109 -14.81 -13.74 -18.69
C ASP A 109 -15.57 -14.29 -19.91
N PRO A 110 -14.93 -15.16 -20.72
CA PRO A 110 -15.60 -15.85 -21.84
C PRO A 110 -16.89 -16.58 -21.47
N ALA A 111 -17.03 -17.03 -20.22
CA ALA A 111 -18.27 -17.68 -19.69
C ALA A 111 -19.48 -16.73 -19.70
N TYR A 112 -19.25 -15.42 -19.75
CA TYR A 112 -20.28 -14.37 -19.76
C TYR A 112 -20.17 -13.49 -21.03
N GLY A 113 -19.72 -14.04 -22.14
CA GLY A 113 -19.64 -13.36 -23.43
C GLY A 113 -18.30 -12.71 -23.73
N GLY A 114 -17.34 -12.70 -22.78
CA GLY A 114 -15.95 -12.35 -23.00
C GLY A 114 -15.69 -10.94 -23.53
N ASN A 115 -16.27 -9.92 -22.90
CA ASN A 115 -16.06 -8.54 -23.33
C ASN A 115 -14.72 -8.02 -22.85
N GLU A 116 -13.67 -8.20 -23.66
CA GLU A 116 -12.29 -7.82 -23.37
C GLU A 116 -12.11 -6.33 -23.03
N THR A 117 -13.06 -5.47 -23.39
CA THR A 117 -12.97 -4.03 -23.08
C THR A 117 -13.01 -3.72 -21.59
N PHE A 118 -13.42 -4.67 -20.73
CA PHE A 118 -13.42 -4.53 -19.28
C PHE A 118 -12.08 -4.87 -18.62
N LYS A 119 -11.11 -5.37 -19.42
CA LYS A 119 -9.77 -5.71 -18.98
C LYS A 119 -8.75 -5.04 -19.87
N ILE A 120 -7.65 -4.58 -19.32
CA ILE A 120 -6.54 -3.98 -20.04
C ILE A 120 -5.38 -4.96 -19.98
N GLU A 121 -4.94 -5.45 -21.13
CA GLU A 121 -3.82 -6.38 -21.28
C GLU A 121 -2.66 -5.76 -22.08
N GLU A 122 -2.94 -4.64 -22.77
CA GLU A 122 -1.96 -3.88 -23.53
C GLU A 122 -1.98 -2.40 -23.14
N ASP A 123 -0.85 -1.75 -23.22
CA ASP A 123 -0.73 -0.32 -23.06
C ASP A 123 -1.19 0.43 -24.33
N ARG A 124 -1.16 1.75 -24.32
CA ARG A 124 -1.53 2.58 -25.48
C ARG A 124 -0.60 2.40 -26.68
N MET A 125 0.55 1.77 -26.49
CA MET A 125 1.55 1.50 -27.53
C MET A 125 1.48 0.06 -28.04
N GLY A 126 0.56 -0.78 -27.53
CA GLY A 126 0.42 -2.19 -27.88
C GLY A 126 1.42 -3.10 -27.17
N ASN A 127 2.09 -2.63 -26.10
CA ASN A 127 2.95 -3.50 -25.32
C ASN A 127 2.12 -4.25 -24.27
N PRO A 128 2.40 -5.54 -24.04
CA PRO A 128 1.70 -6.32 -23.03
C PRO A 128 1.99 -5.77 -21.62
N VAL A 129 0.93 -5.58 -20.84
CA VAL A 129 1.02 -5.18 -19.43
C VAL A 129 0.38 -6.24 -18.54
N THR A 130 0.69 -6.20 -17.25
CA THR A 130 -0.02 -7.06 -16.29
C THR A 130 -1.51 -6.80 -16.38
N PRO A 131 -2.33 -7.84 -16.66
CA PRO A 131 -3.75 -7.69 -16.82
C PRO A 131 -4.43 -7.01 -15.62
N HIS A 132 -5.20 -5.95 -15.88
CA HIS A 132 -5.91 -5.23 -14.84
C HIS A 132 -7.28 -4.74 -15.34
N LEU A 133 -8.19 -4.45 -14.41
CA LEU A 133 -9.56 -4.06 -14.74
C LEU A 133 -9.62 -2.64 -15.34
N ASN A 134 -10.42 -2.49 -16.38
CA ASN A 134 -10.69 -1.21 -17.00
C ASN A 134 -11.80 -0.44 -16.26
N TRP A 135 -11.41 0.46 -15.37
CA TRP A 135 -12.34 1.30 -14.63
C TRP A 135 -12.93 2.45 -15.45
N ALA A 136 -12.32 2.82 -16.57
CA ALA A 136 -12.86 3.85 -17.47
C ALA A 136 -14.10 3.35 -18.22
N LYS A 137 -14.26 2.03 -18.38
CA LYS A 137 -15.43 1.45 -19.01
C LYS A 137 -16.58 1.38 -17.99
N ALA A 138 -17.72 1.98 -18.33
CA ALA A 138 -18.91 1.92 -17.48
C ALA A 138 -19.58 0.54 -17.56
N ILE A 139 -20.07 0.03 -16.43
CA ILE A 139 -20.88 -1.19 -16.37
C ILE A 139 -22.26 -0.87 -16.98
N PRO A 140 -22.80 -1.72 -17.87
CA PRO A 140 -24.07 -1.49 -18.55
C PRO A 140 -25.27 -1.81 -17.66
N TRP A 141 -25.55 -0.96 -16.67
CA TRP A 141 -26.63 -1.15 -15.70
C TRP A 141 -28.04 -1.04 -16.30
N ARG A 142 -28.23 -0.24 -17.35
CA ARG A 142 -29.57 0.09 -17.87
C ARG A 142 -30.05 -0.84 -19.00
N ASN A 143 -29.16 -1.14 -19.93
CA ASN A 143 -29.49 -1.95 -21.12
C ASN A 143 -28.38 -2.99 -21.34
N PRO A 144 -28.19 -3.93 -20.40
CA PRO A 144 -27.22 -5.01 -20.59
C PRO A 144 -27.73 -5.99 -21.66
N THR A 145 -26.80 -6.59 -22.40
CA THR A 145 -27.07 -7.77 -23.20
C THR A 145 -27.42 -8.94 -22.26
N GLU A 146 -27.91 -10.06 -22.81
CA GLU A 146 -28.26 -11.23 -22.00
C GLU A 146 -27.08 -11.76 -21.19
N ASP A 147 -25.89 -11.84 -21.80
CA ASP A 147 -24.67 -12.29 -21.13
C ASP A 147 -24.19 -11.28 -20.07
N GLU A 148 -24.24 -9.99 -20.39
CA GLU A 148 -23.91 -8.93 -19.42
C GLU A 148 -24.88 -8.90 -18.24
N ALA A 149 -26.16 -9.09 -18.48
CA ALA A 149 -27.17 -9.20 -17.43
C ALA A 149 -26.86 -10.38 -16.50
N ARG A 150 -26.50 -11.53 -17.07
CA ARG A 150 -26.14 -12.73 -16.31
C ARG A 150 -24.87 -12.49 -15.47
N ALA A 151 -23.87 -11.81 -16.02
CA ALA A 151 -22.67 -11.39 -15.27
C ALA A 151 -23.00 -10.47 -14.09
N ILE A 152 -23.84 -9.45 -14.33
CA ILE A 152 -24.27 -8.51 -13.29
C ILE A 152 -25.12 -9.20 -12.22
N GLU A 153 -26.03 -10.07 -12.63
CA GLU A 153 -26.94 -10.74 -11.69
C GLU A 153 -26.25 -11.76 -10.81
N SER A 154 -25.14 -12.32 -11.25
CA SER A 154 -24.41 -13.35 -10.54
C SER A 154 -23.86 -12.93 -9.17
N VAL A 155 -23.73 -11.62 -8.88
CA VAL A 155 -23.32 -11.09 -7.56
C VAL A 155 -24.51 -10.82 -6.63
N TYR A 156 -25.72 -11.10 -7.07
CA TYR A 156 -26.95 -10.92 -6.29
C TYR A 156 -27.63 -12.24 -6.01
N ARG A 157 -28.36 -12.27 -4.93
CA ARG A 157 -29.27 -13.37 -4.56
C ARG A 157 -30.64 -12.84 -4.17
N ILE A 158 -31.65 -13.70 -4.23
CA ILE A 158 -32.95 -13.38 -3.69
C ILE A 158 -32.93 -13.77 -2.20
N ASP A 159 -33.21 -12.83 -1.34
CA ASP A 159 -33.37 -13.10 0.09
C ASP A 159 -34.60 -13.94 0.30
N PRO A 160 -34.51 -15.14 0.93
CA PRO A 160 -35.60 -16.04 1.12
C PRO A 160 -36.70 -15.50 2.05
N ILE A 161 -36.38 -14.52 2.90
CA ILE A 161 -37.32 -13.95 3.87
C ILE A 161 -38.08 -12.78 3.25
N SER A 162 -37.38 -11.84 2.64
CA SER A 162 -37.99 -10.62 2.11
C SER A 162 -38.40 -10.72 0.63
N GLY A 163 -37.97 -11.75 -0.10
CA GLY A 163 -38.15 -11.91 -1.53
C GLY A 163 -37.44 -10.83 -2.37
N LYS A 164 -36.60 -9.99 -1.75
CA LYS A 164 -35.90 -8.90 -2.44
C LYS A 164 -34.56 -9.36 -2.96
N LYS A 165 -34.13 -8.75 -4.08
CA LYS A 165 -32.79 -8.92 -4.63
C LYS A 165 -31.80 -8.18 -3.74
N VAL A 166 -30.88 -8.91 -3.12
CA VAL A 166 -29.84 -8.40 -2.23
C VAL A 166 -28.47 -8.81 -2.73
N LEU A 167 -27.47 -8.04 -2.38
CA LEU A 167 -26.09 -8.39 -2.70
C LEU A 167 -25.68 -9.67 -1.97
N ASP A 168 -25.10 -10.61 -2.68
CA ASP A 168 -24.62 -11.85 -2.09
C ASP A 168 -23.22 -11.64 -1.49
N VAL A 169 -23.17 -11.47 -0.19
CA VAL A 169 -21.91 -11.22 0.54
C VAL A 169 -20.91 -12.36 0.41
N THR A 170 -21.36 -13.58 0.12
CA THR A 170 -20.47 -14.74 -0.07
C THR A 170 -19.67 -14.66 -1.36
N GLN A 171 -20.13 -13.86 -2.32
CA GLN A 171 -19.45 -13.61 -3.59
C GLN A 171 -18.46 -12.45 -3.51
N LEU A 172 -18.54 -11.61 -2.46
CA LEU A 172 -17.69 -10.44 -2.29
C LEU A 172 -16.38 -10.84 -1.63
N ASN A 173 -15.46 -11.34 -2.44
CA ASN A 173 -14.10 -11.65 -1.99
C ASN A 173 -13.15 -10.58 -2.51
N TYR A 174 -12.46 -9.91 -1.59
CA TYR A 174 -11.39 -8.99 -1.91
C TYR A 174 -10.06 -9.66 -1.63
N ARG A 175 -9.20 -9.73 -2.63
CA ARG A 175 -7.83 -10.20 -2.51
C ARG A 175 -6.87 -9.06 -2.83
N TYR A 176 -5.86 -8.91 -2.02
CA TYR A 176 -4.76 -7.99 -2.28
C TYR A 176 -3.44 -8.65 -1.93
N ASP A 177 -2.39 -8.27 -2.64
CA ASP A 177 -1.04 -8.76 -2.40
C ASP A 177 -0.23 -7.60 -1.79
N VAL A 178 0.49 -7.89 -0.69
CA VAL A 178 1.32 -6.93 0.00
C VAL A 178 2.78 -7.34 -0.14
N TYR A 179 3.61 -6.40 -0.60
CA TYR A 179 5.04 -6.62 -0.64
C TYR A 179 5.64 -6.55 0.76
N ASN A 180 6.19 -7.65 1.24
CA ASN A 180 6.82 -7.72 2.55
C ASN A 180 8.28 -7.22 2.46
N HIS A 181 8.47 -5.92 2.69
CA HIS A 181 9.79 -5.29 2.64
C HIS A 181 10.78 -5.88 3.65
N THR A 182 10.30 -6.30 4.84
CA THR A 182 11.14 -6.90 5.88
C THR A 182 11.71 -8.24 5.44
N GLU A 183 10.90 -9.09 4.82
CA GLU A 183 11.37 -10.36 4.26
C GLU A 183 12.26 -10.13 3.05
N ALA A 184 11.91 -9.20 2.17
CA ALA A 184 12.71 -8.87 0.99
C ALA A 184 14.11 -8.31 1.35
N ALA A 185 14.24 -7.60 2.46
CA ALA A 185 15.52 -7.07 2.93
C ALA A 185 16.47 -8.16 3.46
N LYS A 186 15.98 -9.33 3.82
CA LYS A 186 16.83 -10.43 4.30
C LYS A 186 17.76 -10.93 3.21
N ARG A 187 19.04 -11.15 3.57
CA ARG A 187 20.07 -11.57 2.61
C ARG A 187 19.67 -12.82 1.80
N ARG A 188 18.97 -13.77 2.40
CA ARG A 188 18.48 -15.00 1.75
C ARG A 188 17.44 -14.76 0.67
N ASN A 189 16.70 -13.64 0.75
CA ASN A 189 15.62 -13.28 -0.15
C ASN A 189 16.02 -12.18 -1.13
N ARG A 190 17.33 -11.82 -1.19
CA ARG A 190 17.81 -10.86 -2.18
C ARG A 190 17.64 -11.45 -3.57
N MET A 191 17.29 -10.57 -4.51
CA MET A 191 17.18 -10.93 -5.92
C MET A 191 18.48 -11.59 -6.39
N ASP A 192 18.37 -12.77 -6.93
CA ASP A 192 19.47 -13.38 -7.68
C ASP A 192 19.44 -12.76 -9.08
N PRO A 193 20.50 -12.04 -9.48
CA PRO A 193 20.57 -11.45 -10.82
C PRO A 193 20.44 -12.46 -11.95
N ALA A 194 20.78 -13.73 -11.70
CA ALA A 194 20.66 -14.81 -12.67
C ALA A 194 19.21 -15.29 -12.84
N LEU A 195 18.37 -15.15 -11.82
CA LEU A 195 16.99 -15.62 -11.85
C LEU A 195 15.99 -14.53 -12.19
N SER A 196 16.40 -13.25 -12.13
CA SER A 196 15.57 -12.08 -12.50
C SER A 196 14.21 -11.96 -11.78
N LEU A 197 13.91 -12.84 -10.82
CA LEU A 197 12.64 -12.91 -10.11
C LEU A 197 12.87 -13.10 -8.61
N ILE A 198 12.18 -12.30 -7.80
CA ILE A 198 12.04 -12.55 -6.36
C ILE A 198 10.82 -13.43 -6.19
N HIS A 199 11.03 -14.70 -5.85
CA HIS A 199 9.95 -15.55 -5.37
C HIS A 199 9.86 -15.38 -3.84
N ILE A 200 8.77 -14.86 -3.39
CA ILE A 200 8.39 -14.75 -1.97
C ILE A 200 7.38 -15.84 -1.66
#